data_36ab9565ee74743e31fed4c8cbfbefe0
#
_entry.id   36ab9565ee74743e31fed4c8cbfbefe0
#
_cell.length_a   1.000
_cell.length_b   1.000
_cell.length_c   1.000
_cell.angle_alpha   90.00
_cell.angle_beta   90.00
_cell.angle_gamma   90.00
#
_symmetry.space_group_name_H-M   'P 1'
#
loop_
_entity.id
_entity.type
_entity.pdbx_description
1 polymer ?
#
loop_
_entity_poly.entity_id
_entity_poly.type
_entity_poly.pdbx_seq_one_letter_code
_entity_poly.pdbx_strand_id
1 'polypeptide(L)'
;AQSAFFLLRAVNRAREIGLPQETIRKTISAAAVFTVAPAVAILVGVISLSKSLGIALPWLRLSVVGSLTYETVAAGTSLTELGLDTNTPIPTASDYVTVAAVMTVGSWSAWSWCRC
;
A
#
# COMPACT_ATOMS: atom_id res chain seq x y z
N ALA A 1 16.94 -1.33 -2.87
CA ALA A 1 18.10 -0.46 -2.68
C ALA A 1 17.92 0.56 -1.55
N GLN A 2 16.87 1.39 -1.53
CA GLN A 2 16.64 2.41 -0.51
C GLN A 2 16.51 1.84 0.91
N SER A 3 15.74 0.79 1.09
CA SER A 3 15.54 0.16 2.42
C SER A 3 16.85 -0.35 3.02
N ALA A 4 17.72 -0.94 2.20
CA ALA A 4 19.04 -1.40 2.64
C ALA A 4 19.93 -0.23 3.06
N PHE A 5 19.93 0.88 2.31
CA PHE A 5 20.68 2.07 2.64
C PHE A 5 20.25 2.67 3.98
N PHE A 6 18.94 2.83 4.20
CA PHE A 6 18.42 3.34 5.46
C PHE A 6 18.70 2.42 6.64
N LEU A 7 18.59 1.10 6.43
CA LEU A 7 18.89 0.12 7.46
C LEU A 7 20.37 0.19 7.89
N LEU A 8 21.29 0.23 6.92
CA LEU A 8 22.72 0.35 7.20
C LEU A 8 23.02 1.65 7.95
N ARG A 9 22.43 2.76 7.53
CA ARG A 9 22.63 4.05 8.19
C ARG A 9 22.05 4.06 9.60
N ALA A 10 20.89 3.46 9.82
CA ALA A 10 20.29 3.33 11.14
C ALA A 10 21.14 2.46 12.09
N VAL A 11 21.65 1.33 11.60
CA VAL A 11 22.53 0.43 12.38
C VAL A 11 23.86 1.13 12.75
N ASN A 12 24.45 1.87 11.80
CA ASN A 12 25.68 2.62 12.08
C ASN A 12 25.44 3.69 13.15
N ARG A 13 24.34 4.45 13.05
CA ARG A 13 23.97 5.43 14.07
C ARG A 13 23.69 4.79 15.43
N ALA A 14 23.01 3.65 15.47
CA ALA A 14 22.75 2.92 16.69
C ALA A 14 24.06 2.48 17.40
N ARG A 15 25.09 2.11 16.62
CA ARG A 15 26.41 1.79 17.17
C ARG A 15 27.15 3.02 17.70
N GLU A 16 27.06 4.16 17.04
CA GLU A 16 27.66 5.42 17.51
C GLU A 16 27.07 5.89 18.85
N ILE A 17 25.80 5.64 19.10
CA ILE A 17 25.09 5.97 20.34
C ILE A 17 25.42 4.95 21.47
N GLY A 18 26.16 3.88 21.17
CA GLY A 18 26.56 2.89 22.15
C GLY A 18 25.49 1.86 22.51
N LEU A 19 24.49 1.64 21.65
CA LEU A 19 23.49 0.61 21.84
C LEU A 19 24.13 -0.80 21.76
N PRO A 20 23.81 -1.72 22.69
CA PRO A 20 24.34 -3.08 22.63
C PRO A 20 23.86 -3.79 21.37
N GLN A 21 24.77 -4.52 20.74
CA GLN A 21 24.54 -5.25 19.48
C GLN A 21 23.35 -6.22 19.57
N GLU A 22 23.12 -6.77 20.76
CA GLU A 22 22.01 -7.66 21.01
C GLU A 22 20.65 -6.96 20.88
N THR A 23 20.52 -5.72 21.37
CA THR A 23 19.31 -4.91 21.26
C THR A 23 19.02 -4.57 19.81
N ILE A 24 20.05 -4.19 19.02
CA ILE A 24 19.92 -3.89 17.60
C ILE A 24 19.40 -5.13 16.85
N ARG A 25 19.96 -6.30 17.13
CA ARG A 25 19.54 -7.56 16.50
C ARG A 25 18.10 -7.94 16.87
N LYS A 26 17.72 -7.82 18.13
CA LYS A 26 16.34 -8.06 18.59
C LYS A 26 15.35 -7.12 17.93
N THR A 27 15.68 -5.83 17.82
CA THR A 27 14.82 -4.85 17.15
C THR A 27 14.64 -5.13 15.67
N ILE A 28 15.71 -5.48 14.95
CA ILE A 28 15.64 -5.83 13.53
C ILE A 28 14.80 -7.10 13.33
N SER A 29 15.00 -8.12 14.17
CA SER A 29 14.23 -9.36 14.09
C SER A 29 12.74 -9.12 14.36
N ALA A 30 12.41 -8.37 15.39
CA ALA A 30 11.02 -8.01 15.69
C ALA A 30 10.39 -7.20 14.55
N ALA A 31 11.08 -6.19 14.03
CA ALA A 31 10.61 -5.40 12.90
C ALA A 31 10.36 -6.26 11.66
N ALA A 32 11.24 -7.22 11.37
CA ALA A 32 11.09 -8.14 10.24
C ALA A 32 9.82 -8.98 10.39
N VAL A 33 9.59 -9.55 11.57
CA VAL A 33 8.38 -10.36 11.85
C VAL A 33 7.10 -9.51 11.69
N PHE A 34 7.09 -8.30 12.26
CA PHE A 34 5.95 -7.40 12.15
C PHE A 34 5.68 -6.91 10.72
N THR A 35 6.67 -6.94 9.84
CA THR A 35 6.52 -6.52 8.42
C THR A 35 5.90 -7.63 7.57
N VAL A 36 6.00 -8.90 7.95
CA VAL A 36 5.48 -10.03 7.17
C VAL A 36 3.95 -9.96 7.04
N ALA A 37 3.25 -9.71 8.13
CA ALA A 37 1.78 -9.68 8.13
C ALA A 37 1.19 -8.62 7.16
N PRO A 38 1.58 -7.32 7.21
CA PRO A 38 1.11 -6.34 6.24
C PRO A 38 1.59 -6.63 4.82
N ALA A 39 2.78 -7.21 4.63
CA ALA A 39 3.24 -7.60 3.30
C ALA A 39 2.35 -8.66 2.64
N VAL A 40 1.94 -9.68 3.40
CA VAL A 40 0.98 -10.69 2.93
C VAL A 40 -0.38 -10.07 2.64
N ALA A 41 -0.87 -9.17 3.49
CA ALA A 41 -2.13 -8.47 3.28
C ALA A 41 -2.13 -7.64 1.98
N ILE A 42 -1.04 -6.93 1.69
CA ILE A 42 -0.88 -6.17 0.44
C ILE A 42 -0.87 -7.10 -0.77
N LEU A 43 -0.18 -8.24 -0.71
CA LEU A 43 -0.19 -9.23 -1.79
C LEU A 43 -1.60 -9.76 -2.09
N VAL A 44 -2.34 -10.14 -1.06
CA VAL A 44 -3.73 -10.59 -1.20
C VAL A 44 -4.60 -9.48 -1.79
N GLY A 45 -4.45 -8.25 -1.32
CA GLY A 45 -5.17 -7.08 -1.86
C GLY A 45 -4.88 -6.83 -3.34
N VAL A 46 -3.60 -6.90 -3.75
CA VAL A 46 -3.20 -6.75 -5.16
C VAL A 46 -3.82 -7.85 -6.01
N ILE A 47 -3.76 -9.10 -5.58
CA ILE A 47 -4.34 -10.23 -6.32
C ILE A 47 -5.85 -10.08 -6.45
N SER A 48 -6.54 -9.68 -5.38
CA SER A 48 -7.99 -9.48 -5.37
C SER A 48 -8.41 -8.39 -6.35
N LEU A 49 -7.78 -7.21 -6.28
CA LEU A 49 -8.10 -6.08 -7.16
C LEU A 49 -7.60 -6.26 -8.59
N SER A 50 -6.61 -7.11 -8.83
CA SER A 50 -6.08 -7.36 -10.17
C SER A 50 -7.08 -8.03 -11.10
N LYS A 51 -8.07 -8.70 -10.57
CA LYS A 51 -9.12 -9.35 -11.36
C LYS A 51 -10.00 -8.33 -12.09
N SER A 52 -10.31 -7.21 -11.46
CA SER A 52 -11.17 -6.16 -12.03
C SER A 52 -10.39 -5.03 -12.69
N LEU A 53 -9.31 -4.56 -12.06
CA LEU A 53 -8.55 -3.39 -12.51
C LEU A 53 -7.24 -3.72 -13.24
N GLY A 54 -6.91 -5.01 -13.42
CA GLY A 54 -5.60 -5.41 -13.93
C GLY A 54 -4.49 -5.27 -12.88
N ILE A 55 -3.30 -5.77 -13.18
CA ILE A 55 -2.19 -5.85 -12.20
C ILE A 55 -1.51 -4.50 -11.99
N ALA A 56 -1.40 -3.68 -13.02
CA ALA A 56 -0.57 -2.48 -13.02
C ALA A 56 -1.05 -1.41 -12.03
N LEU A 57 -2.34 -1.13 -11.98
CA LEU A 57 -2.92 -0.06 -11.17
C LEU A 57 -2.93 -0.41 -9.67
N PRO A 58 -3.43 -1.58 -9.22
CA PRO A 58 -3.35 -1.96 -7.82
C PRO A 58 -1.92 -2.08 -7.31
N TRP A 59 -1.02 -2.63 -8.12
CA TRP A 59 0.38 -2.76 -7.75
C TRP A 59 1.04 -1.41 -7.44
N LEU A 60 0.89 -0.45 -8.35
CA LEU A 60 1.47 0.88 -8.18
C LEU A 60 0.84 1.61 -6.98
N ARG A 61 -0.45 1.55 -6.83
CA ARG A 61 -1.15 2.29 -5.77
C ARG A 61 -0.91 1.70 -4.39
N LEU A 62 -0.97 0.39 -4.23
CA LEU A 62 -0.74 -0.26 -2.94
C LEU A 62 0.72 -0.26 -2.50
N SER A 63 1.66 -0.25 -3.45
CA SER A 63 3.09 -0.27 -3.13
C SER A 63 3.69 1.12 -2.88
N VAL A 64 3.13 2.18 -3.45
CA VAL A 64 3.75 3.51 -3.45
C VAL A 64 2.91 4.57 -2.75
N VAL A 65 1.61 4.64 -3.01
CA VAL A 65 0.78 5.79 -2.65
C VAL A 65 -0.28 5.47 -1.62
N GLY A 66 -0.87 4.28 -1.68
CA GLY A 66 -2.12 4.00 -1.01
C GLY A 66 -2.02 3.17 0.27
N SER A 67 -3.13 3.16 0.97
CA SER A 67 -3.44 2.23 2.06
C SER A 67 -4.35 1.12 1.52
N LEU A 68 -4.03 -0.13 1.84
CA LEU A 68 -4.83 -1.28 1.42
C LEU A 68 -6.31 -1.09 1.77
N THR A 69 -6.60 -0.67 2.99
CA THR A 69 -7.98 -0.50 3.49
C THR A 69 -8.74 0.55 2.68
N TYR A 70 -8.12 1.70 2.45
CA TYR A 70 -8.75 2.78 1.69
C TYR A 70 -8.96 2.40 0.22
N GLU A 71 -7.94 1.84 -0.42
CA GLU A 71 -7.99 1.51 -1.85
C GLU A 71 -9.01 0.41 -2.15
N THR A 72 -9.13 -0.60 -1.28
CA THR A 72 -10.12 -1.67 -1.45
C THR A 72 -11.55 -1.17 -1.27
N VAL A 73 -11.79 -0.30 -0.29
CA VAL A 73 -13.11 0.31 -0.07
C VAL A 73 -13.47 1.25 -1.21
N ALA A 74 -12.56 2.13 -1.63
CA ALA A 74 -12.82 3.07 -2.72
C ALA A 74 -13.08 2.37 -4.05
N ALA A 75 -12.29 1.34 -4.38
CA ALA A 75 -12.51 0.53 -5.57
C ALA A 75 -13.85 -0.24 -5.50
N GLY A 76 -14.12 -0.89 -4.38
CA GLY A 76 -15.37 -1.66 -4.19
C GLY A 76 -16.61 -0.77 -4.29
N THR A 77 -16.61 0.38 -3.63
CA THR A 77 -17.73 1.33 -3.68
C THR A 77 -17.95 1.85 -5.11
N SER A 78 -16.87 2.24 -5.79
CA SER A 78 -16.96 2.74 -7.17
C SER A 78 -17.48 1.69 -8.14
N LEU A 79 -17.07 0.42 -8.00
CA LEU A 79 -17.55 -0.68 -8.82
C LEU A 79 -19.04 -0.97 -8.54
N THR A 80 -19.44 -0.93 -7.28
CA THR A 80 -20.84 -1.14 -6.89
C THR A 80 -21.76 -0.05 -7.45
N GLU A 81 -21.34 1.22 -7.40
CA GLU A 81 -22.10 2.34 -7.99
C GLU A 81 -22.22 2.24 -9.51
N LEU A 82 -21.22 1.67 -10.18
CA LEU A 82 -21.25 1.40 -11.61
C LEU A 82 -22.02 0.11 -11.97
N GLY A 83 -22.53 -0.62 -10.97
CA GLY A 83 -23.22 -1.90 -11.17
C GLY A 83 -22.28 -3.04 -11.60
N LEU A 84 -21.00 -2.92 -11.34
CA LEU A 84 -19.97 -3.88 -11.69
C LEU A 84 -19.55 -4.71 -10.47
N ASP A 85 -19.23 -5.98 -10.70
CA ASP A 85 -18.72 -6.86 -9.66
C ASP A 85 -17.19 -6.73 -9.54
N THR A 86 -16.68 -6.79 -8.32
CA THR A 86 -15.24 -6.75 -8.01
C THR A 86 -14.45 -7.94 -8.58
N ASN A 87 -15.12 -9.00 -8.99
CA ASN A 87 -14.52 -10.21 -9.53
C ASN A 87 -14.47 -10.27 -11.06
N THR A 88 -15.11 -9.31 -11.75
CA THR A 88 -15.15 -9.24 -13.22
C THR A 88 -14.28 -8.13 -13.75
N PRO A 89 -13.58 -8.31 -14.88
CA PRO A 89 -12.83 -7.24 -15.51
C PRO A 89 -13.76 -6.11 -15.93
N ILE A 90 -13.31 -4.86 -15.76
CA ILE A 90 -14.09 -3.69 -16.16
C ILE A 90 -14.18 -3.66 -17.68
N PRO A 91 -15.40 -3.67 -18.25
CA PRO A 91 -15.59 -3.80 -19.70
C PRO A 91 -15.25 -2.53 -20.49
N THR A 92 -15.36 -1.36 -19.84
CA THR A 92 -15.25 -0.06 -20.51
C THR A 92 -14.08 0.76 -19.98
N ALA A 93 -13.28 1.35 -20.85
CA ALA A 93 -12.18 2.23 -20.46
C ALA A 93 -12.65 3.45 -19.65
N SER A 94 -13.85 3.94 -19.90
CA SER A 94 -14.47 5.04 -19.16
C SER A 94 -14.68 4.69 -17.68
N ASP A 95 -15.20 3.51 -17.40
CA ASP A 95 -15.47 3.04 -16.04
C ASP A 95 -14.16 2.83 -15.28
N TYR A 96 -13.14 2.30 -15.96
CA TYR A 96 -11.81 2.15 -15.41
C TYR A 96 -11.20 3.50 -14.99
N VAL A 97 -11.31 4.51 -15.85
CA VAL A 97 -10.83 5.86 -15.54
C VAL A 97 -11.62 6.49 -14.39
N THR A 98 -12.93 6.25 -14.32
CA THR A 98 -13.78 6.72 -13.21
C THR A 98 -13.34 6.13 -11.89
N VAL A 99 -13.14 4.83 -11.81
CA VAL A 99 -12.64 4.15 -10.59
C VAL A 99 -11.27 4.71 -10.18
N ALA A 100 -10.35 4.83 -11.13
CA ALA A 100 -9.02 5.38 -10.88
C ALA A 100 -9.07 6.84 -10.39
N ALA A 101 -9.97 7.65 -10.95
CA ALA A 101 -10.18 9.05 -10.54
C ALA A 101 -10.74 9.14 -9.12
N VAL A 102 -11.75 8.35 -8.77
CA VAL A 102 -12.33 8.32 -7.42
C VAL A 102 -11.28 7.93 -6.39
N MET A 103 -10.51 6.87 -6.66
CA MET A 103 -9.42 6.45 -5.79
C MET A 103 -8.37 7.56 -5.58
N THR A 104 -8.08 8.35 -6.62
CA THR A 104 -7.07 9.42 -6.57
C THR A 104 -7.58 10.66 -5.83
N VAL A 105 -8.78 11.12 -6.17
CA VAL A 105 -9.38 12.32 -5.56
C VAL A 105 -9.62 12.11 -4.07
N GLY A 106 -10.08 10.93 -3.68
CA GLY A 106 -10.29 10.60 -2.28
C GLY A 106 -9.00 10.59 -1.45
N SER A 107 -7.90 10.08 -2.00
CA SER A 107 -6.60 10.14 -1.30
C SER A 107 -6.08 11.57 -1.18
N TRP A 108 -6.34 12.43 -2.14
CA TRP A 108 -5.96 13.84 -2.08
C TRP A 108 -6.76 14.63 -1.04
N SER A 109 -8.05 14.37 -0.90
CA SER A 109 -8.88 15.02 0.10
C SER A 109 -8.37 14.76 1.53
N ALA A 110 -7.96 13.54 1.82
CA ALA A 110 -7.34 13.17 3.10
C ALA A 110 -6.05 13.96 3.38
N TRP A 111 -5.25 14.20 2.35
CA TRP A 111 -4.00 14.97 2.46
C TRP A 111 -4.25 16.47 2.72
N SER A 112 -5.30 17.00 2.15
CA SER A 112 -5.71 18.41 2.35
C SER A 112 -6.19 18.68 3.78
N TRP A 113 -6.88 17.73 4.39
CA TRP A 113 -7.34 17.82 5.79
C TRP A 113 -6.20 17.77 6.82
N CYS A 114 -5.15 17.02 6.53
CA CYS A 114 -3.99 16.89 7.43
C CYS A 114 -3.11 18.16 7.48
N ARG A 115 -3.39 19.14 6.62
CA ARG A 115 -2.60 20.38 6.45
C ARG A 115 -3.15 21.59 7.23
N CYS A 116 -4.31 21.44 7.86
CA CYS A 116 -4.89 22.39 8.80
C CYS A 116 -4.64 21.98 10.24
#